data_06fe41ad8a3f7ed31617dfcce929ea6e
#
_entry.id   06fe41ad8a3f7ed31617dfcce929ea6e
#
_cell.length_a   1.000
_cell.length_b   1.000
_cell.length_c   1.000
_cell.angle_alpha   90.00
_cell.angle_beta   90.00
_cell.angle_gamma   90.00
#
_symmetry.space_group_name_H-M   'P 1'
#
loop_
_entity.id
_entity.type
_entity.pdbx_description
1 polymer ?
#
loop_
_entity_poly.entity_id
_entity_poly.type
_entity_poly.pdbx_seq_one_letter_code
_entity_poly.pdbx_strand_id
1 'polypeptide(L)' 'MSVFQVTPVGSTVRKTIVATNVVDVDETSVGAVIYLIDGRTVSVKESYRSVRGYVRKALTAVSDAE' A
#
# COMPACT_ATOMS: atom_id res chain seq x y z
N MET A 1 15.35 -1.23 1.21
CA MET A 1 14.03 -0.90 1.77
C MET A 1 12.99 -0.97 0.66
N SER A 2 11.91 -1.65 0.89
CA SER A 2 10.89 -1.86 -0.12
C SER A 2 9.74 -0.89 0.06
N VAL A 3 9.42 -0.16 -1.01
CA VAL A 3 8.36 0.82 -0.99
C VAL A 3 7.45 0.61 -2.19
N PHE A 4 6.25 1.15 -2.11
CA PHE A 4 5.33 1.19 -3.25
C PHE A 4 4.58 2.51 -3.21
N GLN A 5 4.00 2.89 -4.34
CA GLN A 5 3.32 4.17 -4.46
C GLN A 5 1.84 3.98 -4.69
N VAL A 6 1.05 4.80 -4.03
CA VAL A 6 -0.40 4.81 -4.15
C VAL A 6 -0.88 6.25 -4.24
N THR A 7 -2.15 6.42 -4.66
CA THR A 7 -2.76 7.73 -4.77
C THR A 7 -3.88 7.81 -3.72
N PRO A 8 -3.69 8.60 -2.66
CA PRO A 8 -4.74 8.75 -1.64
C PRO A 8 -6.02 9.33 -2.25
N VAL A 9 -7.16 8.93 -1.70
CA VAL A 9 -8.46 9.46 -2.12
C VAL A 9 -8.47 10.96 -1.85
N GLY A 10 -8.95 11.72 -2.84
CA GLY A 10 -9.00 13.17 -2.73
C GLY A 10 -7.69 13.87 -3.05
N SER A 11 -6.67 13.13 -3.47
CA SER A 11 -5.37 13.69 -3.82
C SER A 11 -5.02 13.34 -5.25
N THR A 12 -4.22 14.19 -5.90
CA THR A 12 -3.66 13.88 -7.21
C THR A 12 -2.17 13.55 -7.12
N VAL A 13 -1.62 13.59 -5.92
CA VAL A 13 -0.20 13.35 -5.67
C VAL A 13 -0.03 11.93 -5.11
N ARG A 14 0.96 11.23 -5.63
CA ARG A 14 1.25 9.88 -5.15
C ARG A 14 1.89 9.93 -3.77
N LYS A 15 1.62 8.90 -3.00
CA LYS A 15 2.21 8.72 -1.68
C LYS A 15 3.04 7.44 -1.69
N THR A 16 4.24 7.51 -1.14
CA THR A 16 5.12 6.35 -1.02
C THR A 16 4.91 5.70 0.34
N ILE A 17 4.67 4.40 0.33
CA ILE A 17 4.44 3.61 1.54
C ILE A 17 5.56 2.61 1.69
N VAL A 18 6.11 2.49 2.89
CA VAL A 18 7.11 1.46 3.20
C VAL A 18 6.35 0.15 3.42
N ALA A 19 6.65 -0.85 2.60
CA ALA A 19 5.86 -2.09 2.60
C ALA A 19 5.86 -2.82 3.94
N THR A 20 6.97 -2.77 4.67
CA THR A 20 7.08 -3.44 5.96
C THR A 20 6.27 -2.76 7.06
N ASN A 21 5.75 -1.55 6.80
CA ASN A 21 4.89 -0.84 7.76
C ASN A 21 3.41 -1.16 7.55
N VAL A 22 3.07 -1.94 6.53
CA VAL A 22 1.68 -2.31 6.25
C VAL A 22 1.29 -3.49 7.10
N VAL A 23 0.20 -3.34 7.85
CA VAL A 23 -0.33 -4.39 8.71
C VAL A 23 -1.48 -5.10 8.00
N ASP A 24 -2.32 -4.34 7.30
CA ASP A 24 -3.53 -4.88 6.71
C ASP A 24 -3.98 -4.02 5.55
N VAL A 25 -4.75 -4.60 4.64
CA VAL A 25 -5.34 -3.89 3.51
C VAL A 25 -6.76 -4.39 3.35
N ASP A 26 -7.73 -3.48 3.29
CA ASP A 26 -9.13 -3.81 3.11
C ASP A 26 -9.69 -3.18 1.84
N GLU A 27 -10.67 -3.82 1.25
CA GLU A 27 -11.36 -3.31 0.09
C GLU A 27 -12.40 -2.27 0.52
N THR A 28 -12.50 -1.18 -0.24
CA THR A 28 -13.51 -0.15 -0.01
C THR A 28 -14.26 0.12 -1.30
N SER A 29 -15.34 0.92 -1.20
CA SER A 29 -16.14 1.26 -2.37
C SER A 29 -15.39 2.11 -3.39
N VAL A 30 -14.31 2.79 -2.96
CA VAL A 30 -13.54 3.67 -3.85
C VAL A 30 -12.18 3.08 -4.22
N GLY A 31 -11.79 1.98 -3.60
CA GLY A 31 -10.50 1.36 -3.87
C GLY A 31 -10.08 0.46 -2.73
N ALA A 32 -9.19 0.94 -1.89
CA ALA A 32 -8.68 0.16 -0.76
C ALA A 32 -8.29 1.09 0.39
N VAL A 33 -8.17 0.52 1.58
CA VAL A 33 -7.63 1.21 2.74
C VAL A 33 -6.46 0.40 3.28
N ILE A 34 -5.36 1.09 3.55
CA ILE A 34 -4.13 0.49 4.03
C ILE A 34 -3.97 0.85 5.50
N TYR A 35 -3.76 -0.16 6.34
CA TYR A 35 -3.55 0.02 7.77
C TYR A 35 -2.05 -0.08 8.06
N LEU A 36 -1.51 0.91 8.75
CA LEU A 36 -0.09 0.99 9.04
C LEU A 36 0.19 0.59 10.49
N ILE A 37 1.42 0.19 10.74
CA ILE A 37 1.82 -0.36 12.03
C ILE A 37 1.68 0.66 13.17
N ASP A 38 1.72 1.95 12.86
CA ASP A 38 1.56 3.00 13.86
C ASP A 38 0.09 3.36 14.14
N GLY A 39 -0.85 2.61 13.55
CA GLY A 39 -2.27 2.84 13.75
C GLY A 39 -2.91 3.77 12.74
N ARG A 40 -2.14 4.37 11.84
CA ARG A 40 -2.69 5.25 10.80
C ARG A 40 -3.29 4.43 9.68
N THR A 41 -4.23 5.05 8.96
CA THR A 41 -4.85 4.44 7.78
C THR A 41 -4.72 5.37 6.60
N VAL A 42 -4.64 4.78 5.41
CA VAL A 42 -4.56 5.54 4.16
C VAL A 42 -5.59 4.97 3.20
N SER A 43 -6.59 5.77 2.83
CA SER A 43 -7.57 5.37 1.82
C SER A 43 -7.01 5.75 0.46
N VAL A 44 -6.97 4.81 -0.47
CA VAL A 44 -6.34 5.00 -1.77
C VAL A 44 -7.31 4.69 -2.91
N LYS A 45 -7.03 5.25 -4.07
CA LYS A 45 -7.84 5.06 -5.27
C LYS A 45 -7.56 3.72 -5.95
N GLU A 46 -6.38 3.19 -5.78
CA GLU A 46 -6.01 1.91 -6.35
C GLU A 46 -6.90 0.81 -5.78
N SER A 47 -7.24 -0.17 -6.61
CA SER A 47 -8.10 -1.25 -6.17
C SER A 47 -7.41 -2.12 -5.13
N TYR A 48 -8.22 -2.81 -4.33
CA TYR A 48 -7.71 -3.75 -3.34
C TYR A 48 -6.73 -4.75 -3.96
N ARG A 49 -7.09 -5.29 -5.13
CA ARG A 49 -6.24 -6.26 -5.82
C ARG A 49 -4.89 -5.64 -6.20
N SER A 50 -4.91 -4.41 -6.71
CA SER A 50 -3.68 -3.73 -7.10
C SER A 50 -2.79 -3.45 -5.90
N VAL A 51 -3.36 -2.93 -4.82
CA VAL A 51 -2.59 -2.62 -3.61
C VAL A 51 -1.99 -3.90 -3.02
N ARG A 52 -2.77 -4.95 -2.95
CA ARG A 52 -2.30 -6.23 -2.46
C ARG A 52 -1.11 -6.74 -3.29
N GLY A 53 -1.20 -6.56 -4.61
CA GLY A 53 -0.12 -6.93 -5.50
C GLY A 53 1.13 -6.10 -5.28
N TYR A 54 0.97 -4.80 -5.07
CA TYR A 54 2.10 -3.91 -4.80
C TYR A 54 2.84 -4.30 -3.52
N VAL A 55 2.09 -4.55 -2.46
CA VAL A 55 2.67 -4.94 -1.16
C VAL A 55 3.43 -6.26 -1.32
N ARG A 56 2.79 -7.23 -1.94
CA ARG A 56 3.37 -8.55 -2.15
C ARG A 56 4.66 -8.45 -2.96
N LYS A 57 4.62 -7.69 -4.06
CA LYS A 57 5.77 -7.52 -4.92
C LYS A 57 6.92 -6.82 -4.19
N ALA A 58 6.61 -5.80 -3.42
CA ALA A 58 7.61 -5.06 -2.67
C ALA A 58 8.32 -5.95 -1.64
N LEU A 59 7.55 -6.77 -0.93
CA LEU A 59 8.12 -7.67 0.07
C LEU A 59 8.93 -8.78 -0.60
N THR A 60 8.47 -9.29 -1.73
CA THR A 60 9.20 -10.31 -2.48
C THR A 60 10.50 -9.74 -3.04
N ALA A 61 10.48 -8.50 -3.51
CA ALA A 61 11.68 -7.86 -4.03
C ALA A 61 12.77 -7.73 -2.95
N VAL A 62 12.36 -7.49 -1.70
CA VAL A 62 13.31 -7.46 -0.59
C VAL A 62 14.00 -8.81 -0.45
N SER A 63 13.24 -9.89 -0.53
CA SER A 63 13.79 -11.23 -0.44
C SER A 63 14.70 -11.53 -1.62
N ASP A 64 14.30 -11.09 -2.80
CA ASP A 64 15.06 -11.36 -4.02
C ASP A 64 16.38 -10.58 -4.06
N ALA A 65 16.44 -9.47 -3.37
CA ALA A 65 17.63 -8.63 -3.37
C ALA A 65 18.81 -9.30 -2.69
N GLU A 66 18.56 -10.35 -2.01
CA GLU A 66 19.63 -11.12 -1.39
C GLU A 66 20.36 -11.95 -2.45
#